data_bd150d9299a60fd86943979c2bb2ce66
#
_entry.id   bd150d9299a60fd86943979c2bb2ce66
#
_cell.length_a   1.000
_cell.length_b   1.000
_cell.length_c   1.000
_cell.angle_alpha   90.00
_cell.angle_beta   90.00
_cell.angle_gamma   90.00
#
_symmetry.space_group_name_H-M   'P 1'
#
loop_
_entity.id
_entity.type
_entity.pdbx_description
1 polymer ?
#
loop_
_entity_poly.entity_id
_entity_poly.type
_entity_poly.pdbx_seq_one_letter_code
_entity_poly.pdbx_strand_id
1 'polypeptide(L)'
;MAPNVLLSAPMAGARVASAMRQSKERTAMQTAQQLMERMARFDPGDALVLSVYLDMRPHTTGENPAVRPALTILKDRLRTIEKTLLPRGPALDDFRADAARVQHFFDEHAEPYSQGVVIFACNRHNVFETLETGVPFDNLVALEPLPDLFQLARLIDEHETSVVALVDTNTARMFVTRRGFLQEVAGVKDDKFYSSKRNTGDLNHKNYQRRVQNRRLDFAREMATALEALVAHEQATRVILAGDAVAIPLLRQALSPQLEPLISEQILSLDIRAPRDEAHAEIRPLLAQIEEDESHAAADRVIEEVRRQGLGVLGPQETRDALTHGQADTLVLADEAALDEQERNEFVHLAAQTGAAVETVQGHGALVDAGGVGALLRYQLAWVE
;
A
#
# COMPACT_ATOMS: atom_id res chain seq x y z
N MET A 1 -1.22 -21.51 -15.84
CA MET A 1 -2.68 -21.66 -15.71
C MET A 1 -2.94 -22.56 -14.52
N ALA A 2 -3.17 -22.01 -13.34
CA ALA A 2 -3.58 -22.78 -12.18
C ALA A 2 -5.11 -22.85 -12.15
N PRO A 3 -5.72 -24.00 -11.86
CA PRO A 3 -7.18 -24.16 -11.90
C PRO A 3 -7.82 -23.42 -10.71
N ASN A 4 -8.83 -22.60 -11.01
CA ASN A 4 -9.76 -22.03 -10.04
C ASN A 4 -10.51 -23.18 -9.33
N VAL A 5 -10.21 -23.42 -8.07
CA VAL A 5 -10.92 -24.42 -7.25
C VAL A 5 -11.93 -23.69 -6.37
N LEU A 6 -13.18 -23.69 -6.81
CA LEU A 6 -14.36 -23.27 -6.01
C LEU A 6 -14.69 -24.34 -4.96
N LEU A 7 -15.02 -23.95 -3.74
CA LEU A 7 -15.06 -24.83 -2.56
C LEU A 7 -16.39 -24.91 -1.84
N SER A 8 -16.67 -26.08 -1.22
CA SER A 8 -17.82 -26.36 -0.36
C SER A 8 -17.61 -25.86 1.09
N ALA A 9 -18.67 -25.36 1.71
CA ALA A 9 -18.70 -24.58 2.95
C ALA A 9 -17.93 -25.13 4.20
N PRO A 10 -17.87 -26.42 4.54
CA PRO A 10 -17.13 -26.84 5.74
C PRO A 10 -15.60 -26.83 5.57
N MET A 11 -15.10 -26.57 4.37
CA MET A 11 -13.66 -26.53 4.07
C MET A 11 -13.13 -25.09 3.88
N ALA A 12 -13.98 -24.07 3.96
CA ALA A 12 -13.60 -22.68 3.71
C ALA A 12 -12.59 -22.18 4.74
N GLY A 13 -12.83 -22.39 6.04
CA GLY A 13 -11.89 -22.04 7.10
C GLY A 13 -10.54 -22.74 7.01
N ALA A 14 -10.53 -24.03 6.60
CA ALA A 14 -9.28 -24.80 6.46
C ALA A 14 -8.43 -24.37 5.25
N ARG A 15 -9.03 -23.76 4.23
CA ARG A 15 -8.31 -23.37 3.00
C ARG A 15 -8.00 -21.87 2.93
N VAL A 16 -8.78 -21.02 3.58
CA VAL A 16 -8.31 -19.67 3.98
C VAL A 16 -7.05 -19.86 4.84
N ALA A 17 -7.03 -20.80 5.79
CA ALA A 17 -5.85 -21.17 6.56
C ALA A 17 -4.70 -21.81 5.73
N SER A 18 -4.99 -22.49 4.59
CA SER A 18 -3.98 -23.03 3.68
C SER A 18 -3.42 -21.96 2.74
N ALA A 19 -4.27 -21.08 2.22
CA ALA A 19 -3.85 -19.90 1.47
C ALA A 19 -3.04 -18.95 2.37
N MET A 20 -3.45 -18.81 3.63
CA MET A 20 -2.70 -18.11 4.68
C MET A 20 -1.34 -18.76 4.99
N ARG A 21 -1.20 -20.10 4.93
CA ARG A 21 0.11 -20.77 5.11
C ARG A 21 1.04 -20.58 3.92
N GLN A 22 0.53 -20.63 2.69
CA GLN A 22 1.31 -20.31 1.49
C GLN A 22 1.68 -18.81 1.42
N SER A 23 0.84 -17.93 1.98
CA SER A 23 1.17 -16.53 2.21
C SER A 23 2.24 -16.36 3.30
N LYS A 24 2.26 -17.21 4.35
CA LYS A 24 3.27 -17.16 5.42
C LYS A 24 4.69 -17.44 4.93
N GLU A 25 4.87 -18.28 3.94
CA GLU A 25 6.17 -18.52 3.31
C GLU A 25 6.62 -17.32 2.44
N ARG A 26 5.66 -16.52 1.93
CA ARG A 26 5.91 -15.21 1.30
C ARG A 26 6.01 -14.05 2.31
N THR A 27 5.52 -14.20 3.53
CA THR A 27 5.53 -13.19 4.61
C THR A 27 6.90 -13.05 5.31
N ALA A 28 7.91 -13.83 4.91
CA ALA A 28 9.30 -13.52 5.20
C ALA A 28 9.84 -12.35 4.37
N MET A 29 9.03 -11.82 3.43
CA MET A 29 9.37 -10.60 2.69
C MET A 29 9.08 -9.38 3.56
N GLN A 30 10.13 -8.61 3.76
CA GLN A 30 10.13 -7.29 4.37
C GLN A 30 8.96 -6.43 3.90
N THR A 31 8.21 -5.82 4.82
CA THR A 31 7.20 -4.83 4.47
C THR A 31 7.84 -3.50 4.09
N ALA A 32 7.15 -2.68 3.29
CA ALA A 32 7.63 -1.33 2.97
C ALA A 32 7.84 -0.51 4.24
N GLN A 33 6.94 -0.63 5.21
CA GLN A 33 7.03 0.02 6.52
C GLN A 33 8.30 -0.39 7.30
N GLN A 34 8.61 -1.68 7.35
CA GLN A 34 9.83 -2.17 8.02
C GLN A 34 11.11 -1.69 7.32
N LEU A 35 11.10 -1.59 5.98
CA LEU A 35 12.21 -1.02 5.23
C LEU A 35 12.38 0.46 5.56
N MET A 36 11.27 1.22 5.55
CA MET A 36 11.23 2.63 5.91
C MET A 36 11.84 2.88 7.29
N GLU A 37 11.34 2.16 8.31
CA GLU A 37 11.81 2.32 9.70
C GLU A 37 13.30 1.99 9.86
N ARG A 38 13.81 0.96 9.16
CA ARG A 38 15.23 0.63 9.21
C ARG A 38 16.09 1.68 8.54
N MET A 39 15.67 2.14 7.35
CA MET A 39 16.46 3.14 6.60
C MET A 39 16.41 4.51 7.25
N ALA A 40 15.30 4.89 7.88
CA ALA A 40 15.22 6.15 8.63
C ALA A 40 16.11 6.17 9.89
N ARG A 41 16.37 5.00 10.50
CA ARG A 41 17.25 4.86 11.67
C ARG A 41 18.70 4.52 11.29
N PHE A 42 18.95 4.28 10.01
CA PHE A 42 20.29 3.95 9.55
C PHE A 42 21.16 5.21 9.55
N ASP A 43 22.26 5.16 10.32
CA ASP A 43 23.28 6.20 10.35
C ASP A 43 24.49 5.74 9.54
N PRO A 44 24.70 6.27 8.33
CA PRO A 44 25.85 5.94 7.50
C PRO A 44 27.17 6.63 7.95
N GLY A 45 27.12 7.55 8.91
CA GLY A 45 28.30 8.35 9.32
C GLY A 45 28.87 9.13 8.13
N ASP A 46 30.15 8.89 7.81
CA ASP A 46 30.83 9.52 6.66
C ASP A 46 30.61 8.76 5.33
N ALA A 47 29.86 7.68 5.32
CA ALA A 47 29.57 6.93 4.11
C ALA A 47 28.40 7.57 3.34
N LEU A 48 28.36 7.29 2.03
CA LEU A 48 27.23 7.67 1.19
C LEU A 48 26.33 6.47 0.96
N VAL A 49 25.03 6.74 0.80
CA VAL A 49 24.01 5.75 0.49
C VAL A 49 23.57 5.89 -0.96
N LEU A 50 23.63 4.80 -1.71
CA LEU A 50 23.06 4.72 -3.05
C LEU A 50 21.59 4.35 -2.95
N SER A 51 20.70 5.30 -3.28
CA SER A 51 19.25 5.10 -3.37
C SER A 51 18.85 4.96 -4.83
N VAL A 52 18.14 3.89 -5.15
CA VAL A 52 17.71 3.58 -6.52
C VAL A 52 16.22 3.30 -6.52
N TYR A 53 15.45 4.06 -7.30
CA TYR A 53 14.03 3.84 -7.60
C TYR A 53 13.86 3.72 -9.11
N LEU A 54 13.16 2.70 -9.56
CA LEU A 54 13.00 2.46 -10.99
C LEU A 54 11.57 2.08 -11.37
N ASP A 55 11.11 2.65 -12.50
CA ASP A 55 9.92 2.18 -13.22
C ASP A 55 10.28 0.95 -14.04
N MET A 56 9.86 -0.23 -13.56
CA MET A 56 10.20 -1.51 -14.19
C MET A 56 9.18 -1.95 -15.24
N ARG A 57 8.23 -1.11 -15.63
CA ARG A 57 7.24 -1.45 -16.67
C ARG A 57 7.95 -1.62 -18.03
N PRO A 58 7.57 -2.66 -18.80
CA PRO A 58 8.08 -2.84 -20.15
C PRO A 58 7.52 -1.75 -21.09
N HIS A 59 8.34 -1.25 -22.01
CA HIS A 59 7.83 -0.38 -23.07
C HIS A 59 6.94 -1.19 -24.03
N THR A 60 5.69 -0.73 -24.23
CA THR A 60 4.73 -1.37 -25.12
C THR A 60 4.90 -0.96 -26.60
N THR A 61 5.79 -0.01 -26.91
CA THR A 61 6.00 0.55 -28.25
C THR A 61 7.39 0.19 -28.79
N GLY A 62 7.62 -1.09 -29.11
CA GLY A 62 8.87 -1.52 -29.69
C GLY A 62 8.87 -3.00 -30.09
N GLU A 63 9.75 -3.37 -31.01
CA GLU A 63 9.89 -4.74 -31.52
C GLU A 63 10.41 -5.75 -30.46
N ASN A 64 10.81 -5.28 -29.25
CA ASN A 64 11.29 -6.16 -28.19
C ASN A 64 10.69 -5.78 -26.82
N PRO A 65 9.63 -6.50 -26.37
CA PRO A 65 8.97 -6.26 -25.08
C PRO A 65 9.85 -6.58 -23.85
N ALA A 66 11.05 -7.14 -24.04
CA ALA A 66 11.98 -7.44 -22.96
C ALA A 66 12.87 -6.25 -22.56
N VAL A 67 12.84 -5.14 -23.33
CA VAL A 67 13.64 -3.95 -22.98
C VAL A 67 12.93 -3.13 -21.91
N ARG A 68 13.57 -3.02 -20.76
CA ARG A 68 13.15 -2.14 -19.65
C ARG A 68 13.99 -0.86 -19.72
N PRO A 69 13.40 0.29 -20.09
CA PRO A 69 14.13 1.55 -20.24
C PRO A 69 14.87 1.98 -18.98
N ALA A 70 14.26 1.66 -17.82
CA ALA A 70 14.81 1.95 -16.50
C ALA A 70 16.25 1.42 -16.32
N LEU A 71 16.57 0.24 -16.87
CA LEU A 71 17.93 -0.32 -16.77
C LEU A 71 18.97 0.49 -17.58
N THR A 72 18.54 1.14 -18.65
CA THR A 72 19.40 2.07 -19.40
C THR A 72 19.62 3.35 -18.60
N ILE A 73 18.54 3.92 -18.04
CA ILE A 73 18.60 5.09 -17.15
C ILE A 73 19.52 4.79 -15.96
N LEU A 74 19.37 3.64 -15.30
CA LEU A 74 20.23 3.22 -14.21
C LEU A 74 21.71 3.23 -14.61
N LYS A 75 22.07 2.57 -15.72
CA LYS A 75 23.46 2.50 -16.19
C LYS A 75 24.03 3.87 -16.50
N ASP A 76 23.27 4.75 -17.12
CA ASP A 76 23.72 6.10 -17.45
C ASP A 76 23.88 6.98 -16.21
N ARG A 77 22.96 6.88 -15.24
CA ARG A 77 23.05 7.60 -13.97
C ARG A 77 24.25 7.13 -13.14
N LEU A 78 24.44 5.82 -12.98
CA LEU A 78 25.61 5.27 -12.28
C LEU A 78 26.92 5.74 -12.89
N ARG A 79 27.03 5.75 -14.23
CA ARG A 79 28.21 6.29 -14.93
C ARG A 79 28.41 7.79 -14.71
N THR A 80 27.34 8.55 -14.62
CA THR A 80 27.40 9.99 -14.38
C THR A 80 27.91 10.25 -12.96
N ILE A 81 27.38 9.57 -11.94
CA ILE A 81 27.83 9.67 -10.55
C ILE A 81 29.33 9.33 -10.46
N GLU A 82 29.74 8.21 -11.05
CA GLU A 82 31.15 7.77 -11.04
C GLU A 82 32.11 8.82 -11.64
N LYS A 83 31.70 9.49 -12.70
CA LYS A 83 32.56 10.42 -13.47
C LYS A 83 32.59 11.83 -12.91
N THR A 84 31.45 12.31 -12.39
CA THR A 84 31.26 13.74 -12.12
C THR A 84 31.19 14.08 -10.64
N LEU A 85 30.70 13.19 -9.79
CA LEU A 85 30.43 13.51 -8.37
C LEU A 85 31.46 12.96 -7.40
N LEU A 86 32.21 11.91 -7.77
CA LEU A 86 33.12 11.25 -6.85
C LEU A 86 34.58 11.50 -7.19
N PRO A 87 35.38 12.07 -6.27
CA PRO A 87 36.83 12.09 -6.38
C PRO A 87 37.38 10.65 -6.25
N ARG A 88 38.63 10.45 -6.73
CA ARG A 88 39.31 9.16 -6.50
C ARG A 88 39.53 8.94 -4.99
N GLY A 89 39.22 7.74 -4.51
CA GLY A 89 39.39 7.39 -3.09
C GLY A 89 38.38 6.34 -2.61
N PRO A 90 38.34 6.08 -1.31
CA PRO A 90 37.49 5.04 -0.72
C PRO A 90 36.00 5.16 -1.05
N ALA A 91 35.47 6.38 -1.13
CA ALA A 91 34.08 6.62 -1.51
C ALA A 91 33.76 6.14 -2.94
N LEU A 92 34.70 6.28 -3.88
CA LEU A 92 34.54 5.77 -5.22
C LEU A 92 34.56 4.23 -5.26
N ASP A 93 35.42 3.61 -4.45
CA ASP A 93 35.53 2.15 -4.39
C ASP A 93 34.27 1.57 -3.72
N ASP A 94 33.74 2.18 -2.66
CA ASP A 94 32.47 1.82 -2.04
C ASP A 94 31.31 1.94 -3.04
N PHE A 95 31.21 3.06 -3.75
CA PHE A 95 30.20 3.27 -4.78
C PHE A 95 30.26 2.21 -5.90
N ARG A 96 31.47 1.88 -6.39
CA ARG A 96 31.63 0.82 -7.43
C ARG A 96 31.16 -0.54 -6.94
N ALA A 97 31.42 -0.88 -5.68
CA ALA A 97 30.94 -2.10 -5.07
C ALA A 97 29.40 -2.13 -4.99
N ASP A 98 28.79 -1.00 -4.56
CA ASP A 98 27.33 -0.87 -4.52
C ASP A 98 26.70 -0.92 -5.91
N ALA A 99 27.26 -0.20 -6.88
CA ALA A 99 26.80 -0.24 -8.27
C ALA A 99 26.87 -1.64 -8.88
N ALA A 100 27.93 -2.41 -8.57
CA ALA A 100 28.06 -3.79 -9.02
C ALA A 100 26.98 -4.70 -8.38
N ARG A 101 26.67 -4.54 -7.08
CA ARG A 101 25.61 -5.27 -6.39
C ARG A 101 24.24 -4.96 -6.99
N VAL A 102 23.95 -3.69 -7.27
CA VAL A 102 22.71 -3.26 -7.92
C VAL A 102 22.57 -3.90 -9.31
N GLN A 103 23.62 -3.87 -10.14
CA GLN A 103 23.60 -4.50 -11.46
C GLN A 103 23.36 -6.01 -11.37
N HIS A 104 24.05 -6.69 -10.45
CA HIS A 104 23.90 -8.14 -10.22
C HIS A 104 22.48 -8.51 -9.79
N PHE A 105 21.82 -7.67 -8.96
CA PHE A 105 20.41 -7.86 -8.59
C PHE A 105 19.49 -7.90 -9.83
N PHE A 106 19.67 -6.98 -10.79
CA PHE A 106 18.84 -6.95 -11.99
C PHE A 106 19.16 -8.09 -12.98
N ASP A 107 20.37 -8.59 -12.96
CA ASP A 107 20.78 -9.70 -13.85
C ASP A 107 20.25 -11.05 -13.34
N GLU A 108 20.13 -11.26 -12.03
CA GLU A 108 19.84 -12.58 -11.46
C GLU A 108 18.57 -12.68 -10.60
N HIS A 109 18.08 -11.59 -9.99
CA HIS A 109 17.08 -11.66 -8.93
C HIS A 109 15.79 -10.89 -9.19
N ALA A 110 15.78 -9.94 -10.13
CA ALA A 110 14.60 -9.10 -10.36
C ALA A 110 13.41 -9.91 -10.88
N GLU A 111 12.27 -9.85 -10.18
CA GLU A 111 11.07 -10.57 -10.58
C GLU A 111 10.47 -10.01 -11.89
N PRO A 112 10.04 -10.88 -12.82
CA PRO A 112 9.51 -10.45 -14.13
C PRO A 112 8.25 -9.59 -14.05
N TYR A 113 7.49 -9.71 -12.96
CA TYR A 113 6.18 -9.06 -12.79
C TYR A 113 6.23 -7.78 -11.96
N SER A 114 7.38 -7.42 -11.42
CA SER A 114 7.57 -6.17 -10.68
C SER A 114 7.41 -4.98 -11.61
N GLN A 115 6.61 -3.99 -11.19
CA GLN A 115 6.43 -2.73 -11.89
C GLN A 115 7.31 -1.62 -11.33
N GLY A 116 7.78 -1.78 -10.10
CA GLY A 116 8.72 -0.89 -9.44
C GLY A 116 9.74 -1.64 -8.61
N VAL A 117 10.91 -1.06 -8.45
CA VAL A 117 11.98 -1.56 -7.57
C VAL A 117 12.60 -0.40 -6.83
N VAL A 118 12.79 -0.56 -5.52
CA VAL A 118 13.65 0.31 -4.72
C VAL A 118 14.82 -0.49 -4.16
N ILE A 119 16.02 0.12 -4.18
CA ILE A 119 17.25 -0.47 -3.62
C ILE A 119 17.97 0.61 -2.81
N PHE A 120 18.38 0.25 -1.58
CA PHE A 120 19.32 1.02 -0.78
C PHE A 120 20.60 0.22 -0.61
N ALA A 121 21.73 0.82 -0.98
CA ALA A 121 23.03 0.18 -0.88
C ALA A 121 24.04 1.09 -0.17
N CYS A 122 24.82 0.50 0.74
CA CYS A 122 25.94 1.16 1.41
C CYS A 122 27.01 0.12 1.74
N ASN A 123 28.01 -0.02 0.88
CA ASN A 123 29.04 -1.05 0.96
C ASN A 123 29.82 -0.99 2.28
N ARG A 124 30.17 0.21 2.76
CA ARG A 124 30.91 0.39 4.01
C ARG A 124 30.24 -0.22 5.22
N HIS A 125 28.90 -0.22 5.24
CA HIS A 125 28.08 -0.81 6.30
C HIS A 125 27.48 -2.16 5.92
N ASN A 126 27.83 -2.70 4.75
CA ASN A 126 27.27 -3.92 4.19
C ASN A 126 25.73 -3.91 4.13
N VAL A 127 25.14 -2.75 3.90
CA VAL A 127 23.69 -2.59 3.67
C VAL A 127 23.40 -2.89 2.21
N PHE A 128 22.37 -3.70 1.98
CA PHE A 128 21.78 -3.91 0.66
C PHE A 128 20.34 -4.36 0.86
N GLU A 129 19.44 -3.42 0.73
CA GLU A 129 18.01 -3.63 0.94
C GLU A 129 17.26 -3.44 -0.36
N THR A 130 16.32 -4.33 -0.64
CA THR A 130 15.53 -4.31 -1.88
C THR A 130 14.06 -4.48 -1.58
N LEU A 131 13.21 -3.78 -2.34
CA LEU A 131 11.77 -3.96 -2.31
C LEU A 131 11.22 -3.89 -3.74
N GLU A 132 10.44 -4.90 -4.11
CA GLU A 132 9.74 -4.94 -5.39
C GLU A 132 8.25 -4.62 -5.19
N THR A 133 7.66 -3.89 -6.15
CA THR A 133 6.30 -3.35 -6.04
C THR A 133 5.47 -3.61 -7.28
N GLY A 134 4.15 -3.63 -7.10
CA GLY A 134 3.16 -3.75 -8.18
C GLY A 134 2.80 -2.41 -8.83
N VAL A 135 3.47 -1.32 -8.43
CA VAL A 135 3.34 0.02 -9.02
C VAL A 135 4.72 0.56 -9.37
N PRO A 136 4.83 1.42 -10.36
CA PRO A 136 6.11 2.03 -10.75
C PRO A 136 6.54 3.09 -9.74
N PHE A 137 7.82 3.39 -9.74
CA PHE A 137 8.41 4.58 -9.11
C PHE A 137 8.82 5.58 -10.18
N ASP A 138 9.03 6.83 -9.78
CA ASP A 138 9.78 7.77 -10.60
C ASP A 138 11.26 7.38 -10.61
N ASN A 139 11.87 7.35 -11.80
CA ASN A 139 13.25 6.89 -11.92
C ASN A 139 14.20 7.85 -11.19
N LEU A 140 14.76 7.40 -10.08
CA LEU A 140 15.74 8.12 -9.27
C LEU A 140 16.98 7.23 -9.05
N VAL A 141 18.16 7.80 -9.21
CA VAL A 141 19.43 7.21 -8.77
C VAL A 141 20.22 8.31 -8.11
N ALA A 142 20.26 8.31 -6.79
CA ALA A 142 20.90 9.31 -5.95
C ALA A 142 22.00 8.67 -5.09
N LEU A 143 23.09 9.42 -4.85
CA LEU A 143 24.17 9.05 -3.95
C LEU A 143 24.31 10.19 -2.93
N GLU A 144 23.80 9.97 -1.73
CA GLU A 144 23.63 11.02 -0.71
C GLU A 144 24.09 10.54 0.69
N PRO A 145 24.27 11.47 1.65
CA PRO A 145 24.61 11.10 3.02
C PRO A 145 23.53 10.29 3.74
N LEU A 146 22.26 10.44 3.35
CA LEU A 146 21.12 9.70 3.89
C LEU A 146 20.36 8.98 2.77
N PRO A 147 19.67 7.88 3.07
CA PRO A 147 18.77 7.24 2.11
C PRO A 147 17.69 8.21 1.62
N ASP A 148 17.33 8.17 0.33
CA ASP A 148 16.13 8.86 -0.13
C ASP A 148 14.89 8.05 0.24
N LEU A 149 14.04 8.57 1.10
CA LEU A 149 12.87 7.86 1.63
C LEU A 149 11.53 8.40 1.11
N PHE A 150 11.54 9.50 0.35
CA PHE A 150 10.30 10.16 -0.05
C PHE A 150 9.38 9.25 -0.88
N GLN A 151 9.91 8.62 -1.93
CA GLN A 151 9.09 7.73 -2.76
C GLN A 151 8.66 6.45 -2.02
N LEU A 152 9.43 5.99 -1.04
CA LEU A 152 9.03 4.86 -0.19
C LEU A 152 7.90 5.26 0.76
N ALA A 153 7.93 6.48 1.32
CA ALA A 153 6.86 7.03 2.15
C ALA A 153 5.57 7.17 1.32
N ARG A 154 5.66 7.75 0.11
CA ARG A 154 4.54 7.84 -0.82
C ARG A 154 3.95 6.46 -1.17
N LEU A 155 4.78 5.45 -1.40
CA LEU A 155 4.30 4.08 -1.63
C LEU A 155 3.51 3.52 -0.44
N ILE A 156 3.98 3.77 0.78
CA ILE A 156 3.33 3.28 2.01
C ILE A 156 1.96 3.94 2.18
N ASP A 157 1.90 5.23 1.96
CA ASP A 157 0.72 6.07 2.05
C ASP A 157 -0.33 5.71 0.96
N GLU A 158 0.02 5.87 -0.31
CA GLU A 158 -0.89 5.63 -1.44
C GLU A 158 -1.30 4.15 -1.62
N HIS A 159 -0.57 3.20 -1.03
CA HIS A 159 -0.78 1.76 -1.26
C HIS A 159 -0.87 0.96 0.02
N GLU A 160 -1.69 1.44 0.93
CA GLU A 160 -2.06 0.72 2.14
C GLU A 160 -2.63 -0.68 1.84
N THR A 161 -2.42 -1.60 2.79
CA THR A 161 -2.96 -2.95 2.64
C THR A 161 -4.47 -2.91 2.78
N SER A 162 -5.18 -3.19 1.69
CA SER A 162 -6.65 -3.22 1.66
C SER A 162 -7.17 -4.61 1.33
N VAL A 163 -8.32 -4.97 1.91
CA VAL A 163 -9.07 -6.19 1.58
C VAL A 163 -10.36 -5.82 0.87
N VAL A 164 -10.60 -6.39 -0.30
CA VAL A 164 -11.86 -6.23 -1.04
C VAL A 164 -12.64 -7.53 -0.96
N ALA A 165 -13.84 -7.48 -0.39
CA ALA A 165 -14.78 -8.60 -0.30
C ALA A 165 -15.89 -8.42 -1.35
N LEU A 166 -15.77 -9.15 -2.45
CA LEU A 166 -16.79 -9.22 -3.50
C LEU A 166 -17.77 -10.34 -3.17
N VAL A 167 -19.03 -10.00 -2.88
CA VAL A 167 -20.02 -10.93 -2.36
C VAL A 167 -21.34 -10.91 -3.13
N ASP A 168 -21.95 -12.09 -3.26
CA ASP A 168 -23.36 -12.26 -3.55
C ASP A 168 -24.03 -13.12 -2.47
N THR A 169 -25.27 -13.53 -2.68
CA THR A 169 -26.07 -14.26 -1.66
C THR A 169 -25.55 -15.68 -1.37
N ASN A 170 -24.63 -16.23 -2.16
CA ASN A 170 -24.13 -17.61 -2.06
C ASN A 170 -22.68 -17.80 -2.53
N THR A 171 -22.01 -16.74 -2.95
CA THR A 171 -20.62 -16.78 -3.39
C THR A 171 -19.88 -15.56 -2.86
N ALA A 172 -18.62 -15.72 -2.52
CA ALA A 172 -17.73 -14.63 -2.18
C ALA A 172 -16.34 -14.83 -2.82
N ARG A 173 -15.71 -13.75 -3.20
CA ARG A 173 -14.32 -13.68 -3.65
C ARG A 173 -13.62 -12.60 -2.83
N MET A 174 -12.41 -12.86 -2.40
CA MET A 174 -11.63 -11.91 -1.60
C MET A 174 -10.33 -11.56 -2.31
N PHE A 175 -10.05 -10.28 -2.36
CA PHE A 175 -8.83 -9.72 -2.94
C PHE A 175 -8.08 -8.97 -1.85
N VAL A 176 -6.75 -9.01 -1.95
CA VAL A 176 -5.85 -8.24 -1.08
C VAL A 176 -4.97 -7.37 -1.96
N THR A 177 -4.85 -6.10 -1.60
CA THR A 177 -3.84 -5.21 -2.18
C THR A 177 -2.67 -5.07 -1.21
N ARG A 178 -1.46 -5.13 -1.74
CA ARG A 178 -0.23 -4.88 -1.00
C ARG A 178 0.79 -4.26 -1.92
N ARG A 179 1.36 -3.12 -1.56
CA ARG A 179 2.39 -2.44 -2.38
C ARG A 179 1.97 -2.31 -3.84
N GLY A 180 0.70 -2.02 -4.10
CA GLY A 180 0.12 -1.94 -5.43
C GLY A 180 -0.16 -3.28 -6.14
N PHE A 181 0.25 -4.43 -5.58
CA PHE A 181 -0.15 -5.74 -6.09
C PHE A 181 -1.57 -6.07 -5.63
N LEU A 182 -2.44 -6.40 -6.57
CA LEU A 182 -3.78 -6.89 -6.29
C LEU A 182 -3.83 -8.40 -6.55
N GLN A 183 -4.17 -9.18 -5.52
CA GLN A 183 -4.21 -10.63 -5.57
C GLN A 183 -5.57 -11.16 -5.09
N GLU A 184 -6.17 -12.07 -5.86
CA GLU A 184 -7.32 -12.86 -5.38
C GLU A 184 -6.79 -13.99 -4.49
N VAL A 185 -7.17 -13.98 -3.20
CA VAL A 185 -6.62 -14.87 -2.18
C VAL A 185 -7.57 -15.97 -1.76
N ALA A 186 -8.90 -15.76 -1.86
CA ALA A 186 -9.90 -16.75 -1.51
C ALA A 186 -11.18 -16.57 -2.32
N GLY A 187 -11.84 -17.70 -2.58
CA GLY A 187 -13.21 -17.75 -3.11
C GLY A 187 -14.01 -18.80 -2.34
N VAL A 188 -15.22 -18.45 -1.94
CA VAL A 188 -16.14 -19.33 -1.20
C VAL A 188 -17.48 -19.42 -1.93
N LYS A 189 -18.06 -20.61 -1.95
CA LYS A 189 -19.35 -20.86 -2.58
C LYS A 189 -20.18 -21.78 -1.69
N ASP A 190 -21.45 -21.41 -1.46
CA ASP A 190 -22.42 -22.31 -0.82
C ASP A 190 -23.01 -23.30 -1.84
N ASP A 191 -22.39 -24.48 -1.93
CA ASP A 191 -22.84 -25.55 -2.83
C ASP A 191 -24.20 -26.15 -2.44
N LYS A 192 -24.70 -25.88 -1.23
CA LYS A 192 -25.99 -26.40 -0.75
C LYS A 192 -27.17 -25.66 -1.35
N PHE A 193 -26.95 -24.48 -1.97
CA PHE A 193 -28.02 -23.67 -2.53
C PHE A 193 -28.67 -24.32 -3.77
N TYR A 194 -27.99 -25.17 -4.51
CA TYR A 194 -28.46 -25.79 -5.74
C TYR A 194 -29.26 -27.10 -5.54
N SER A 195 -29.28 -27.71 -4.35
CA SER A 195 -29.86 -29.02 -4.11
C SER A 195 -31.38 -29.01 -3.83
N SER A 196 -32.05 -27.87 -3.77
CA SER A 196 -33.46 -27.78 -3.35
C SER A 196 -34.44 -27.45 -4.45
N LYS A 197 -34.15 -27.81 -5.72
CA LYS A 197 -35.16 -27.86 -6.75
C LYS A 197 -35.87 -29.21 -6.72
N ARG A 198 -36.83 -29.39 -5.83
CA ARG A 198 -38.00 -30.30 -6.04
C ARG A 198 -39.10 -30.07 -5.03
N ASN A 199 -40.22 -29.62 -5.58
CA ASN A 199 -41.61 -29.92 -5.27
C ASN A 199 -42.27 -29.38 -4.00
N THR A 200 -43.38 -28.70 -4.23
CA THR A 200 -44.75 -28.88 -3.72
C THR A 200 -45.34 -27.72 -2.93
N GLY A 201 -46.48 -27.20 -3.46
CA GLY A 201 -47.63 -26.69 -2.69
C GLY A 201 -47.50 -25.38 -1.91
N ASP A 202 -48.48 -24.54 -2.09
CA ASP A 202 -48.65 -23.16 -1.59
C ASP A 202 -48.44 -22.95 -0.06
N LEU A 203 -48.58 -23.96 0.76
CA LEU A 203 -48.37 -23.94 2.24
C LEU A 203 -46.86 -23.92 2.61
N ASN A 204 -45.98 -24.19 1.66
CA ASN A 204 -44.52 -24.28 1.87
C ASN A 204 -43.77 -22.99 1.53
N HIS A 205 -44.41 -21.99 0.96
CA HIS A 205 -43.73 -20.78 0.45
C HIS A 205 -43.10 -19.94 1.60
N LYS A 206 -43.82 -19.76 2.72
CA LYS A 206 -43.30 -19.04 3.88
C LYS A 206 -42.12 -19.77 4.55
N ASN A 207 -42.24 -21.11 4.67
CA ASN A 207 -41.16 -21.94 5.22
C ASN A 207 -39.95 -22.00 4.27
N TYR A 208 -40.18 -21.97 2.97
CA TYR A 208 -39.10 -21.90 1.98
C TYR A 208 -38.36 -20.55 2.03
N GLN A 209 -39.09 -19.44 2.03
CA GLN A 209 -38.47 -18.09 2.16
C GLN A 209 -37.67 -17.96 3.45
N ARG A 210 -38.20 -18.46 4.59
CA ARG A 210 -37.49 -18.43 5.86
C ARG A 210 -36.20 -19.26 5.84
N ARG A 211 -36.22 -20.42 5.17
CA ARG A 211 -35.02 -21.25 4.98
C ARG A 211 -33.98 -20.58 4.09
N VAL A 212 -34.39 -19.93 3.01
CA VAL A 212 -33.49 -19.17 2.12
C VAL A 212 -32.87 -18.01 2.90
N GLN A 213 -33.67 -17.26 3.65
CA GLN A 213 -33.18 -16.14 4.46
C GLN A 213 -32.19 -16.58 5.55
N ASN A 214 -32.50 -17.67 6.28
CA ASN A 214 -31.57 -18.22 7.27
C ASN A 214 -30.24 -18.66 6.65
N ARG A 215 -30.27 -19.31 5.48
CA ARG A 215 -29.04 -19.68 4.75
C ARG A 215 -28.20 -18.48 4.35
N ARG A 216 -28.84 -17.41 3.85
CA ARG A 216 -28.12 -16.17 3.53
C ARG A 216 -27.44 -15.58 4.74
N LEU A 217 -28.09 -15.59 5.91
CA LEU A 217 -27.51 -15.13 7.17
C LEU A 217 -26.38 -16.05 7.64
N ASP A 218 -26.52 -17.36 7.52
CA ASP A 218 -25.45 -18.30 7.90
C ASP A 218 -24.24 -18.15 6.97
N PHE A 219 -24.45 -17.98 5.65
CA PHE A 219 -23.40 -17.69 4.70
C PHE A 219 -22.72 -16.34 4.99
N ALA A 220 -23.49 -15.28 5.31
CA ALA A 220 -22.93 -13.99 5.68
C ALA A 220 -22.04 -14.07 6.94
N ARG A 221 -22.42 -14.85 7.95
CA ARG A 221 -21.61 -15.10 9.15
C ARG A 221 -20.30 -15.85 8.83
N GLU A 222 -20.39 -16.85 7.96
CA GLU A 222 -19.20 -17.58 7.51
C GLU A 222 -18.23 -16.66 6.76
N MET A 223 -18.76 -15.78 5.90
CA MET A 223 -17.97 -14.79 5.18
C MET A 223 -17.38 -13.73 6.13
N ALA A 224 -18.15 -13.27 7.11
CA ALA A 224 -17.66 -12.35 8.14
C ALA A 224 -16.45 -12.94 8.87
N THR A 225 -16.55 -14.19 9.34
CA THR A 225 -15.42 -14.87 10.01
C THR A 225 -14.19 -15.00 9.09
N ALA A 226 -14.39 -15.33 7.82
CA ALA A 226 -13.29 -15.45 6.86
C ALA A 226 -12.63 -14.09 6.55
N LEU A 227 -13.44 -13.03 6.41
CA LEU A 227 -12.98 -11.67 6.17
C LEU A 227 -12.21 -11.13 7.37
N GLU A 228 -12.72 -11.29 8.59
CA GLU A 228 -12.06 -10.92 9.83
C GLU A 228 -10.69 -11.59 10.00
N ALA A 229 -10.63 -12.90 9.74
CA ALA A 229 -9.38 -13.64 9.77
C ALA A 229 -8.38 -13.15 8.72
N LEU A 230 -8.86 -12.79 7.52
CA LEU A 230 -8.02 -12.26 6.45
C LEU A 230 -7.49 -10.87 6.78
N VAL A 231 -8.35 -9.96 7.27
CA VAL A 231 -7.96 -8.60 7.69
C VAL A 231 -6.89 -8.65 8.78
N ALA A 232 -7.10 -9.49 9.80
CA ALA A 232 -6.13 -9.66 10.88
C ALA A 232 -4.79 -10.27 10.40
N HIS A 233 -4.85 -11.25 9.48
CA HIS A 233 -3.64 -11.89 8.93
C HIS A 233 -2.83 -10.92 8.07
N GLU A 234 -3.53 -10.12 7.25
CA GLU A 234 -2.91 -9.18 6.32
C GLU A 234 -2.53 -7.85 6.99
N GLN A 235 -2.98 -7.63 8.24
CA GLN A 235 -2.88 -6.34 8.94
C GLN A 235 -3.46 -5.21 8.08
N ALA A 236 -4.60 -5.50 7.41
CA ALA A 236 -5.20 -4.54 6.51
C ALA A 236 -5.79 -3.36 7.29
N THR A 237 -5.58 -2.17 6.76
CA THR A 237 -6.06 -0.89 7.29
C THR A 237 -7.41 -0.50 6.70
N ARG A 238 -7.79 -1.11 5.55
CA ARG A 238 -9.02 -0.79 4.82
C ARG A 238 -9.75 -2.03 4.33
N VAL A 239 -11.07 -2.02 4.39
CA VAL A 239 -11.97 -3.06 3.87
C VAL A 239 -12.98 -2.43 2.91
N ILE A 240 -13.05 -2.95 1.68
CA ILE A 240 -14.04 -2.54 0.68
C ILE A 240 -15.03 -3.67 0.47
N LEU A 241 -16.31 -3.35 0.60
CA LEU A 241 -17.40 -4.28 0.29
C LEU A 241 -17.86 -4.05 -1.14
N ALA A 242 -17.93 -5.12 -1.91
CA ALA A 242 -18.30 -5.10 -3.32
C ALA A 242 -19.35 -6.17 -3.64
N GLY A 243 -20.17 -5.95 -4.68
CA GLY A 243 -21.08 -6.96 -5.21
C GLY A 243 -22.57 -6.66 -5.05
N ASP A 244 -23.34 -7.65 -4.59
CA ASP A 244 -24.81 -7.61 -4.60
C ASP A 244 -25.38 -6.77 -3.46
N ALA A 245 -26.35 -5.88 -3.81
CA ALA A 245 -27.02 -4.97 -2.88
C ALA A 245 -27.79 -5.67 -1.74
N VAL A 246 -28.11 -6.96 -1.88
CA VAL A 246 -28.77 -7.76 -0.82
C VAL A 246 -27.74 -8.45 0.07
N ALA A 247 -26.60 -8.87 -0.50
CA ALA A 247 -25.56 -9.59 0.23
C ALA A 247 -24.74 -8.67 1.14
N ILE A 248 -24.38 -7.48 0.66
CA ILE A 248 -23.53 -6.52 1.38
C ILE A 248 -24.11 -6.12 2.77
N PRO A 249 -25.40 -5.74 2.90
CA PRO A 249 -25.97 -5.42 4.20
C PRO A 249 -25.97 -6.61 5.17
N LEU A 250 -26.17 -7.83 4.66
CA LEU A 250 -26.16 -9.05 5.48
C LEU A 250 -24.73 -9.34 5.98
N LEU A 251 -23.74 -9.17 5.12
CA LEU A 251 -22.34 -9.31 5.52
C LEU A 251 -21.97 -8.23 6.57
N ARG A 252 -22.28 -6.97 6.32
CA ARG A 252 -21.97 -5.86 7.24
C ARG A 252 -22.62 -6.07 8.62
N GLN A 253 -23.85 -6.58 8.67
CA GLN A 253 -24.53 -6.93 9.93
C GLN A 253 -23.86 -8.09 10.67
N ALA A 254 -23.16 -8.99 9.96
CA ALA A 254 -22.50 -10.15 10.55
C ALA A 254 -21.06 -9.86 11.00
N LEU A 255 -20.45 -8.75 10.54
CA LEU A 255 -19.11 -8.34 10.93
C LEU A 255 -19.06 -7.86 12.38
N SER A 256 -17.91 -8.04 13.02
CA SER A 256 -17.67 -7.51 14.36
C SER A 256 -17.57 -5.99 14.35
N PRO A 257 -17.96 -5.30 15.45
CA PRO A 257 -17.84 -3.85 15.57
C PRO A 257 -16.38 -3.34 15.42
N GLN A 258 -15.41 -4.22 15.59
CA GLN A 258 -13.98 -3.89 15.47
C GLN A 258 -13.56 -3.61 14.01
N LEU A 259 -14.27 -4.18 13.03
CA LEU A 259 -14.02 -3.93 11.62
C LEU A 259 -14.71 -2.67 11.08
N GLU A 260 -15.75 -2.19 11.74
CA GLU A 260 -16.55 -1.04 11.25
C GLU A 260 -15.69 0.20 10.90
N PRO A 261 -14.67 0.58 11.70
CA PRO A 261 -13.81 1.71 11.35
C PRO A 261 -12.95 1.50 10.11
N LEU A 262 -12.72 0.25 9.70
CA LEU A 262 -11.91 -0.10 8.53
C LEU A 262 -12.75 -0.21 7.26
N ILE A 263 -14.09 -0.26 7.37
CA ILE A 263 -14.98 -0.45 6.23
C ILE A 263 -15.17 0.89 5.51
N SER A 264 -14.74 0.94 4.25
CA SER A 264 -15.00 2.10 3.39
C SER A 264 -16.50 2.34 3.20
N GLU A 265 -16.91 3.59 3.19
CA GLU A 265 -18.29 3.98 2.86
C GLU A 265 -18.61 3.71 1.37
N GLN A 266 -17.60 3.69 0.54
CA GLN A 266 -17.74 3.42 -0.89
C GLN A 266 -17.97 1.93 -1.13
N ILE A 267 -19.04 1.63 -1.87
CA ILE A 267 -19.41 0.27 -2.27
C ILE A 267 -19.21 0.12 -3.77
N LEU A 268 -18.45 -0.90 -4.17
CA LEU A 268 -18.23 -1.22 -5.56
C LEU A 268 -19.33 -2.16 -6.07
N SER A 269 -20.05 -1.73 -7.12
CA SER A 269 -21.00 -2.60 -7.84
C SER A 269 -20.25 -3.42 -8.88
N LEU A 270 -19.99 -4.68 -8.59
CA LEU A 270 -19.27 -5.60 -9.47
C LEU A 270 -19.95 -6.97 -9.48
N ASP A 271 -20.06 -7.58 -10.67
CA ASP A 271 -20.60 -8.95 -10.78
C ASP A 271 -19.61 -9.94 -10.16
N ILE A 272 -20.12 -10.82 -9.29
CA ILE A 272 -19.33 -11.89 -8.67
C ILE A 272 -18.63 -12.80 -9.69
N ARG A 273 -19.16 -12.87 -10.90
CA ARG A 273 -18.63 -13.67 -12.01
C ARG A 273 -17.62 -12.93 -12.87
N ALA A 274 -17.39 -11.64 -12.61
CA ALA A 274 -16.45 -10.84 -13.38
C ALA A 274 -15.09 -11.56 -13.47
N PRO A 275 -14.48 -11.64 -14.65
CA PRO A 275 -13.12 -12.12 -14.79
C PRO A 275 -12.17 -11.37 -13.85
N ARG A 276 -11.07 -12.01 -13.46
CA ARG A 276 -10.10 -11.42 -12.54
C ARG A 276 -9.59 -10.07 -13.05
N ASP A 277 -9.28 -9.97 -14.34
CA ASP A 277 -8.73 -8.75 -14.94
C ASP A 277 -9.76 -7.61 -14.94
N GLU A 278 -11.07 -7.92 -15.13
CA GLU A 278 -12.16 -6.96 -15.01
C GLU A 278 -12.31 -6.49 -13.55
N ALA A 279 -12.29 -7.41 -12.59
CA ALA A 279 -12.32 -7.06 -11.18
C ALA A 279 -11.12 -6.14 -10.79
N HIS A 280 -9.94 -6.43 -11.30
CA HIS A 280 -8.76 -5.58 -11.10
C HIS A 280 -8.92 -4.19 -11.72
N ALA A 281 -9.51 -4.10 -12.92
CA ALA A 281 -9.74 -2.84 -13.62
C ALA A 281 -10.70 -1.91 -12.86
N GLU A 282 -11.69 -2.47 -12.15
CA GLU A 282 -12.65 -1.72 -11.35
C GLU A 282 -12.17 -1.39 -9.94
N ILE A 283 -11.43 -2.30 -9.30
CA ILE A 283 -10.95 -2.11 -7.93
C ILE A 283 -9.85 -1.03 -7.85
N ARG A 284 -8.91 -1.02 -8.79
CA ARG A 284 -7.78 -0.08 -8.75
C ARG A 284 -8.17 1.39 -8.80
N PRO A 285 -9.05 1.85 -9.72
CA PRO A 285 -9.48 3.24 -9.74
C PRO A 285 -10.22 3.66 -8.47
N LEU A 286 -11.02 2.74 -7.89
CA LEU A 286 -11.72 3.00 -6.65
C LEU A 286 -10.75 3.23 -5.48
N LEU A 287 -9.71 2.38 -5.37
CA LEU A 287 -8.69 2.56 -4.35
C LEU A 287 -7.94 3.89 -4.50
N ALA A 288 -7.58 4.26 -5.73
CA ALA A 288 -6.92 5.53 -6.02
C ALA A 288 -7.81 6.74 -5.67
N GLN A 289 -9.13 6.65 -5.94
CA GLN A 289 -10.06 7.71 -5.59
C GLN A 289 -10.23 7.86 -4.07
N ILE A 290 -10.31 6.74 -3.34
CA ILE A 290 -10.39 6.76 -1.87
C ILE A 290 -9.15 7.44 -1.29
N GLU A 291 -7.98 7.10 -1.80
CA GLU A 291 -6.70 7.66 -1.39
C GLU A 291 -6.62 9.17 -1.63
N GLU A 292 -7.03 9.62 -2.83
CA GLU A 292 -7.09 11.03 -3.17
C GLU A 292 -8.04 11.82 -2.25
N ASP A 293 -9.23 11.26 -1.95
CA ASP A 293 -10.21 11.88 -1.07
C ASP A 293 -9.67 11.98 0.38
N GLU A 294 -8.99 10.94 0.88
CA GLU A 294 -8.42 10.90 2.24
C GLU A 294 -7.23 11.86 2.39
N SER A 295 -6.33 11.90 1.41
CA SER A 295 -5.16 12.77 1.43
C SER A 295 -5.56 14.26 1.38
N HIS A 296 -6.55 14.61 0.55
CA HIS A 296 -7.12 15.96 0.53
C HIS A 296 -7.79 16.32 1.85
N ALA A 297 -8.54 15.40 2.45
CA ALA A 297 -9.16 15.60 3.76
C ALA A 297 -8.12 15.79 4.88
N ALA A 298 -6.98 15.11 4.82
CA ALA A 298 -5.87 15.30 5.76
C ALA A 298 -5.27 16.71 5.64
N ALA A 299 -5.02 17.19 4.42
CA ALA A 299 -4.53 18.55 4.18
C ALA A 299 -5.52 19.63 4.65
N ASP A 300 -6.80 19.49 4.33
CA ASP A 300 -7.85 20.39 4.80
C ASP A 300 -7.91 20.43 6.33
N ARG A 301 -7.78 19.27 6.98
CA ARG A 301 -7.78 19.17 8.43
C ARG A 301 -6.60 19.91 9.07
N VAL A 302 -5.39 19.81 8.51
CA VAL A 302 -4.23 20.60 8.98
C VAL A 302 -4.56 22.08 8.92
N ILE A 303 -5.06 22.57 7.78
CA ILE A 303 -5.38 24.00 7.58
C ILE A 303 -6.48 24.45 8.56
N GLU A 304 -7.49 23.62 8.79
CA GLU A 304 -8.58 23.94 9.72
C GLU A 304 -8.07 23.99 11.18
N GLU A 305 -7.22 23.05 11.60
CA GLU A 305 -6.61 23.04 12.93
C GLU A 305 -5.73 24.27 13.15
N VAL A 306 -4.94 24.68 12.17
CA VAL A 306 -4.15 25.93 12.25
C VAL A 306 -5.06 27.16 12.38
N ARG A 307 -6.15 27.25 11.60
CA ARG A 307 -7.12 28.37 11.69
C ARG A 307 -7.81 28.47 13.05
N ARG A 308 -8.03 27.32 13.69
CA ARG A 308 -8.68 27.24 15.02
C ARG A 308 -7.67 27.40 16.17
N GLN A 309 -6.39 27.56 15.87
CA GLN A 309 -5.29 27.50 16.88
C GLN A 309 -5.31 26.18 17.66
N GLY A 310 -5.71 25.08 16.98
CA GLY A 310 -5.79 23.74 17.50
C GLY A 310 -4.49 22.96 17.30
N LEU A 311 -4.62 21.65 17.07
CA LEU A 311 -3.50 20.71 16.93
C LEU A 311 -3.00 20.63 15.49
N GLY A 312 -2.60 21.75 14.89
CA GLY A 312 -2.04 21.82 13.55
C GLY A 312 -0.91 22.82 13.46
N VAL A 313 0.07 22.54 12.60
CA VAL A 313 1.12 23.47 12.16
C VAL A 313 1.22 23.46 10.65
N LEU A 314 1.63 24.58 10.05
CA LEU A 314 1.66 24.76 8.61
C LEU A 314 2.90 25.56 8.22
N GLY A 315 3.61 25.12 7.20
CA GLY A 315 4.84 25.71 6.72
C GLY A 315 6.09 24.96 7.18
N PRO A 316 7.22 25.15 6.45
CA PRO A 316 8.42 24.33 6.64
C PRO A 316 9.05 24.43 8.03
N GLN A 317 9.12 25.63 8.60
CA GLN A 317 9.81 25.83 9.88
C GLN A 317 9.02 25.23 11.05
N GLU A 318 7.74 25.55 11.16
CA GLU A 318 6.85 25.08 12.21
C GLU A 318 6.69 23.57 12.18
N THR A 319 6.63 22.99 10.99
CA THR A 319 6.53 21.54 10.81
C THR A 319 7.83 20.84 11.21
N ARG A 320 9.00 21.40 10.83
CA ARG A 320 10.31 20.87 11.24
C ARG A 320 10.46 20.88 12.76
N ASP A 321 10.08 21.97 13.42
CA ASP A 321 10.14 22.08 14.87
C ASP A 321 9.22 21.04 15.54
N ALA A 322 7.99 20.89 15.05
CA ALA A 322 7.04 19.92 15.59
C ALA A 322 7.53 18.47 15.43
N LEU A 323 8.11 18.11 14.29
CA LEU A 323 8.69 16.79 14.05
C LEU A 323 9.90 16.56 14.95
N THR A 324 10.82 17.51 15.04
CA THR A 324 12.03 17.41 15.87
C THR A 324 11.69 17.19 17.35
N HIS A 325 10.60 17.79 17.83
CA HIS A 325 10.14 17.63 19.21
C HIS A 325 9.20 16.41 19.40
N GLY A 326 8.96 15.62 18.36
CA GLY A 326 8.07 14.45 18.41
C GLY A 326 6.60 14.78 18.65
N GLN A 327 6.18 16.02 18.35
CA GLN A 327 4.81 16.48 18.53
C GLN A 327 3.89 16.06 17.39
N ALA A 328 4.45 15.84 16.20
CA ALA A 328 3.68 15.48 15.03
C ALA A 328 3.12 14.04 15.14
N ASP A 329 1.84 13.89 14.85
CA ASP A 329 1.15 12.63 14.65
C ASP A 329 1.19 12.23 13.18
N THR A 330 0.86 13.18 12.31
CA THR A 330 0.85 13.00 10.86
C THR A 330 1.54 14.19 10.20
N LEU A 331 2.54 13.92 9.39
CA LEU A 331 3.17 14.86 8.45
C LEU A 331 2.36 14.85 7.16
N VAL A 332 2.00 16.01 6.65
CA VAL A 332 1.29 16.16 5.36
C VAL A 332 2.19 16.93 4.39
N LEU A 333 2.55 16.28 3.28
CA LEU A 333 3.47 16.79 2.27
C LEU A 333 2.78 16.95 0.92
N ALA A 334 2.90 18.10 0.28
CA ALA A 334 2.51 18.25 -1.12
C ALA A 334 3.55 17.58 -2.03
N ASP A 335 3.07 16.81 -3.02
CA ASP A 335 3.95 16.18 -4.04
C ASP A 335 4.48 17.20 -5.06
N GLU A 336 3.81 18.34 -5.21
CA GLU A 336 4.25 19.44 -6.06
C GLU A 336 5.40 20.24 -5.43
N ALA A 337 6.19 20.89 -6.30
CA ALA A 337 7.49 21.49 -6.03
C ALA A 337 7.51 22.76 -5.14
N ALA A 338 6.76 22.80 -4.04
CA ALA A 338 6.92 23.84 -3.02
C ALA A 338 8.19 23.65 -2.18
N LEU A 339 8.66 22.40 -2.06
CA LEU A 339 9.88 21.99 -1.37
C LEU A 339 10.84 21.33 -2.38
N ASP A 340 12.14 21.49 -2.18
CA ASP A 340 13.11 20.72 -2.95
C ASP A 340 13.19 19.25 -2.50
N GLU A 341 13.87 18.40 -3.28
CA GLU A 341 13.97 16.96 -3.00
C GLU A 341 14.67 16.68 -1.65
N GLN A 342 15.66 17.49 -1.28
CA GLN A 342 16.38 17.31 -0.02
C GLN A 342 15.52 17.69 1.17
N GLU A 343 14.78 18.80 1.10
CA GLU A 343 13.86 19.21 2.14
C GLU A 343 12.74 18.19 2.35
N ARG A 344 12.15 17.68 1.26
CA ARG A 344 11.13 16.61 1.36
C ARG A 344 11.68 15.36 2.05
N ASN A 345 12.87 14.93 1.66
CA ASN A 345 13.53 13.77 2.27
C ASN A 345 13.85 14.01 3.75
N GLU A 346 14.30 15.21 4.13
CA GLU A 346 14.52 15.59 5.53
C GLU A 346 13.24 15.45 6.36
N PHE A 347 12.12 15.98 5.89
CA PHE A 347 10.83 15.86 6.58
C PHE A 347 10.39 14.41 6.77
N VAL A 348 10.55 13.59 5.74
CA VAL A 348 10.23 12.15 5.80
C VAL A 348 11.13 11.43 6.82
N HIS A 349 12.43 11.74 6.86
CA HIS A 349 13.32 11.19 7.87
C HIS A 349 12.90 11.57 9.29
N LEU A 350 12.60 12.84 9.54
CA LEU A 350 12.15 13.31 10.85
C LEU A 350 10.83 12.64 11.27
N ALA A 351 9.87 12.50 10.35
CA ALA A 351 8.62 11.81 10.61
C ALA A 351 8.85 10.34 10.97
N ALA A 352 9.62 9.62 10.18
CA ALA A 352 9.92 8.21 10.43
C ALA A 352 10.71 7.97 11.73
N GLN A 353 11.63 8.87 12.10
CA GLN A 353 12.38 8.80 13.36
C GLN A 353 11.50 9.04 14.59
N THR A 354 10.50 9.90 14.48
CA THR A 354 9.58 10.25 15.58
C THR A 354 8.31 9.42 15.58
N GLY A 355 8.13 8.54 14.58
CA GLY A 355 6.96 7.68 14.45
C GLY A 355 5.70 8.47 14.06
N ALA A 356 5.85 9.57 13.33
CA ALA A 356 4.75 10.26 12.67
C ALA A 356 4.39 9.53 11.37
N ALA A 357 3.10 9.43 11.08
CA ALA A 357 2.64 8.99 9.77
C ALA A 357 3.02 10.04 8.70
N VAL A 358 3.19 9.60 7.47
CA VAL A 358 3.45 10.51 6.34
C VAL A 358 2.29 10.39 5.37
N GLU A 359 1.67 11.50 5.06
CA GLU A 359 0.59 11.66 4.09
C GLU A 359 1.07 12.52 2.93
N THR A 360 0.95 12.04 1.72
CA THR A 360 1.35 12.74 0.50
C THR A 360 0.11 13.21 -0.26
N VAL A 361 0.09 14.47 -0.67
CA VAL A 361 -1.10 15.10 -1.26
C VAL A 361 -0.77 15.69 -2.61
N GLN A 362 -1.53 15.32 -3.63
CA GLN A 362 -1.41 15.88 -4.98
C GLN A 362 -2.50 16.91 -5.23
N GLY A 363 -2.17 18.01 -5.94
CA GLY A 363 -3.16 18.99 -6.41
C GLY A 363 -3.80 19.86 -5.32
N HIS A 364 -3.25 19.96 -4.11
CA HIS A 364 -3.84 20.73 -3.02
C HIS A 364 -3.25 22.15 -2.94
N GLY A 365 -3.82 23.09 -3.70
CA GLY A 365 -3.27 24.46 -3.86
C GLY A 365 -3.05 25.22 -2.55
N ALA A 366 -3.96 25.12 -1.57
CA ALA A 366 -3.82 25.82 -0.30
C ALA A 366 -2.64 25.30 0.55
N LEU A 367 -2.30 24.01 0.49
CA LEU A 367 -1.11 23.45 1.13
C LEU A 367 0.16 23.92 0.43
N VAL A 368 0.16 23.92 -0.92
CA VAL A 368 1.28 24.41 -1.74
C VAL A 368 1.54 25.91 -1.47
N ASP A 369 0.51 26.73 -1.42
CA ASP A 369 0.61 28.17 -1.12
C ASP A 369 1.18 28.44 0.27
N ALA A 370 1.01 27.52 1.19
CA ALA A 370 1.54 27.59 2.56
C ALA A 370 2.96 27.03 2.72
N GLY A 371 3.62 26.65 1.63
CA GLY A 371 4.97 26.11 1.62
C GLY A 371 5.05 24.58 1.46
N GLY A 372 3.94 23.92 1.08
CA GLY A 372 3.89 22.53 0.68
C GLY A 372 3.99 21.52 1.83
N VAL A 373 3.95 21.95 3.09
CA VAL A 373 4.09 21.05 4.24
C VAL A 373 3.32 21.54 5.45
N GLY A 374 2.77 20.60 6.21
CA GLY A 374 2.13 20.82 7.50
C GLY A 374 2.09 19.56 8.33
N ALA A 375 1.64 19.64 9.56
CA ALA A 375 1.45 18.47 10.41
C ALA A 375 0.24 18.60 11.32
N LEU A 376 -0.41 17.46 11.58
CA LEU A 376 -1.31 17.27 12.70
C LEU A 376 -0.48 16.90 13.94
N LEU A 377 -0.83 17.47 15.08
CA LEU A 377 -0.08 17.30 16.32
C LEU A 377 -0.79 16.34 17.27
N ARG A 378 -0.02 15.57 18.04
CA ARG A 378 -0.51 14.76 19.17
C ARG A 378 -0.86 15.63 20.36
N TYR A 379 -0.08 16.70 20.57
CA TYR A 379 -0.21 17.66 21.66
C TYR A 379 0.51 18.96 21.32
N GLN A 380 0.12 20.05 21.99
CA GLN A 380 0.87 21.31 21.96
C GLN A 380 1.76 21.39 23.20
N LEU A 381 3.03 21.76 23.02
CA LEU A 381 3.85 22.18 24.16
C LEU A 381 3.33 23.51 24.67
N ALA A 382 2.97 23.59 25.95
CA ALA A 382 2.77 24.87 26.59
C ALA A 382 4.14 25.57 26.66
N TRP A 383 4.33 26.62 25.86
CA TRP A 383 5.50 27.48 26.03
C TRP A 383 5.41 28.11 27.41
N VAL A 384 6.32 27.74 28.28
CA VAL A 384 6.52 28.46 29.54
C VAL A 384 7.25 29.75 29.13
N GLU A 385 6.54 30.89 29.15
CA GLU A 385 7.11 32.22 29.00
C GLU A 385 8.12 32.51 30.10
#